data_b4d8f04d9d6b119469fdb9abb44c7f45
#
_entry.id   b4d8f04d9d6b119469fdb9abb44c7f45
#
_cell.length_a   1.000
_cell.length_b   1.000
_cell.length_c   1.000
_cell.angle_alpha   90.00
_cell.angle_beta   90.00
_cell.angle_gamma   90.00
#
_symmetry.space_group_name_H-M   'P 1'
#
loop_
_entity.id
_entity.type
_entity.pdbx_description
1 polymer ?
#
loop_
_entity_poly.entity_id
_entity_poly.type
_entity_poly.pdbx_seq_one_letter_code
_entity_poly.pdbx_strand_id
1 'polypeptide(L)' 'MTSTTTMIERLSGCLDTGDLTAWEEGFVRSLVERKNAGQVTQLSDRQVEALERLHAKHFAG' A
#
# COMPACT_ATOMS: atom_id res chain seq x y z
N MET A 1 -8.71 11.64 -7.65
CA MET A 1 -7.99 10.38 -7.89
C MET A 1 -6.78 10.30 -6.96
N THR A 2 -6.61 9.18 -6.26
CA THR A 2 -5.54 9.03 -5.29
C THR A 2 -4.30 8.45 -5.97
N SER A 3 -3.15 9.08 -5.80
CA SER A 3 -1.92 8.58 -6.41
C SER A 3 -1.44 7.30 -5.71
N THR A 4 -0.64 6.52 -6.42
CA THR A 4 -0.06 5.29 -5.87
C THR A 4 0.76 5.59 -4.62
N THR A 5 1.58 6.63 -4.65
CA THR A 5 2.37 7.04 -3.51
C THR A 5 1.49 7.39 -2.30
N THR A 6 0.41 8.14 -2.53
CA THR A 6 -0.50 8.51 -1.46
C THR A 6 -1.17 7.28 -0.85
N MET A 7 -1.56 6.31 -1.68
CA MET A 7 -2.16 5.08 -1.19
C MET A 7 -1.18 4.30 -0.30
N ILE A 8 0.09 4.23 -0.72
CA ILE A 8 1.12 3.57 0.09
C ILE A 8 1.31 4.29 1.42
N GLU A 9 1.36 5.61 1.40
CA GLU A 9 1.52 6.40 2.63
C GLU A 9 0.36 6.20 3.59
N ARG A 10 -0.86 6.19 3.09
CA ARG A 10 -2.05 5.96 3.91
C ARG A 10 -2.02 4.58 4.54
N LEU A 11 -1.70 3.56 3.77
CA LEU A 11 -1.65 2.20 4.27
C LEU A 11 -0.48 1.99 5.24
N SER A 12 0.62 2.71 5.05
CA SER A 12 1.74 2.61 5.99
C SER A 12 1.33 3.08 7.39
N GLY A 13 0.40 4.01 7.48
CA GLY A 13 -0.15 4.44 8.75
C GLY A 13 -0.95 3.36 9.48
N CYS A 14 -1.38 2.32 8.77
CA CYS A 14 -2.13 1.21 9.36
C CYS A 14 -1.22 0.09 9.88
N LEU A 15 0.09 0.16 9.63
CA LEU A 15 1.02 -0.91 10.02
C LEU A 15 1.08 -1.10 11.55
N ASP A 16 0.92 -0.02 12.29
CA ASP A 16 1.03 -0.05 13.76
C ASP A 16 -0.32 -0.13 14.46
N THR A 17 -1.41 -0.21 13.73
CA THR A 17 -2.75 -0.18 14.31
C THR A 17 -3.37 -1.55 14.51
N GLY A 18 -2.79 -2.60 13.93
CA GLY A 18 -3.35 -3.94 13.99
C GLY A 18 -4.52 -4.17 13.03
N ASP A 19 -4.82 -3.20 12.16
CA ASP A 19 -5.93 -3.33 11.22
C ASP A 19 -5.60 -4.19 10.01
N LEU A 20 -4.32 -4.43 9.76
CA LEU A 20 -3.88 -5.23 8.63
C LEU A 20 -3.59 -6.66 9.04
N THR A 21 -3.91 -7.61 8.18
CA THR A 21 -3.52 -9.01 8.38
C THR A 21 -2.00 -9.13 8.20
N ALA A 22 -1.44 -10.27 8.62
CA ALA A 22 0.01 -10.50 8.45
C ALA A 22 0.43 -10.38 6.99
N TRP A 23 -0.38 -10.91 6.07
CA TRP A 23 -0.09 -10.81 4.64
C TRP A 23 -0.13 -9.36 4.17
N GLU A 24 -1.16 -8.63 4.60
CA GLU A 24 -1.32 -7.23 4.21
C GLU A 24 -0.18 -6.37 4.74
N GLU A 25 0.23 -6.61 5.98
CA GLU A 25 1.38 -5.89 6.55
C GLU A 25 2.65 -6.12 5.73
N GLY A 26 2.95 -7.37 5.40
CA GLY A 26 4.12 -7.70 4.60
C GLY A 26 4.08 -7.04 3.24
N PHE A 27 2.90 -7.04 2.61
CA PHE A 27 2.71 -6.41 1.31
C PHE A 27 2.93 -4.89 1.39
N VAL A 28 2.32 -4.23 2.38
CA VAL A 28 2.45 -2.77 2.54
C VAL A 28 3.89 -2.39 2.86
N ARG A 29 4.58 -3.14 3.71
CA ARG A 29 5.99 -2.88 4.02
C ARG A 29 6.86 -2.97 2.78
N SER A 30 6.60 -3.97 1.94
CA SER A 30 7.30 -4.13 0.68
C SER A 30 7.10 -2.90 -0.22
N LEU A 31 5.88 -2.37 -0.29
CA LEU A 31 5.59 -1.17 -1.08
C LEU A 31 6.24 0.07 -0.48
N VAL A 32 6.29 0.19 0.83
CA VAL A 32 6.96 1.31 1.49
C VAL A 32 8.46 1.31 1.15
N GLU A 33 9.08 0.14 1.15
CA GLU A 33 10.49 0.03 0.75
C GLU A 33 10.69 0.49 -0.69
N ARG A 34 9.80 0.10 -1.60
CA ARG A 34 9.87 0.53 -2.99
C ARG A 34 9.71 2.05 -3.11
N LYS A 35 8.78 2.61 -2.35
CA LYS A 35 8.57 4.06 -2.33
C LYS A 35 9.83 4.78 -1.87
N ASN A 36 10.44 4.31 -0.78
CA ASN A 36 11.63 4.93 -0.22
C ASN A 36 12.84 4.80 -1.16
N ALA A 37 12.86 3.77 -1.98
CA ALA A 37 13.91 3.58 -2.97
C ALA A 37 13.66 4.35 -4.28
N GLY A 38 12.53 5.07 -4.38
CA GLY A 38 12.16 5.80 -5.60
C GLY A 38 11.68 4.90 -6.72
N GLN A 39 11.16 3.72 -6.41
CA GLN A 39 10.77 2.72 -7.38
C GLN A 39 9.25 2.54 -7.53
N VAL A 40 8.47 3.53 -7.13
CA VAL A 40 7.00 3.44 -7.20
C VAL A 40 6.52 3.20 -8.64
N THR A 41 7.18 3.81 -9.62
CA THR A 41 6.80 3.66 -11.02
C THR A 41 7.15 2.28 -11.58
N GLN A 42 7.89 1.47 -10.83
CA GLN A 42 8.31 0.12 -11.26
C GLN A 42 7.43 -0.98 -10.69
N LEU A 43 6.35 -0.62 -10.01
CA LEU A 43 5.41 -1.61 -9.49
C LEU A 43 4.68 -2.28 -10.65
N SER A 44 4.47 -3.60 -10.52
CA SER A 44 3.72 -4.34 -11.53
C SER A 44 2.22 -4.01 -11.45
N ASP A 45 1.49 -4.30 -12.53
CA ASP A 45 0.04 -4.09 -12.54
C ASP A 45 -0.65 -4.84 -11.42
N ARG A 46 -0.18 -6.05 -11.11
CA ARG A 46 -0.74 -6.86 -10.02
C ARG A 46 -0.52 -6.20 -8.66
N GLN A 47 0.65 -5.62 -8.48
CA GLN A 47 0.96 -4.91 -7.24
C GLN A 47 0.07 -3.68 -7.08
N VAL A 48 -0.12 -2.93 -8.16
CA VAL A 48 -0.98 -1.75 -8.13
C VAL A 48 -2.43 -2.16 -7.87
N GLU A 49 -2.92 -3.21 -8.52
CA GLU A 49 -4.27 -3.72 -8.27
C GLU A 49 -4.49 -4.11 -6.82
N ALA A 50 -3.55 -4.86 -6.26
CA ALA A 50 -3.64 -5.28 -4.86
C ALA A 50 -3.61 -4.08 -3.93
N LEU A 51 -2.78 -3.09 -4.24
CA LEU A 51 -2.72 -1.85 -3.47
C LEU A 51 -4.05 -1.10 -3.51
N GLU A 52 -4.65 -1.00 -4.69
CA GLU A 52 -5.94 -0.32 -4.84
C GLU A 52 -7.04 -1.03 -4.06
N ARG A 53 -7.05 -2.35 -4.07
CA ARG A 53 -8.01 -3.13 -3.31
C ARG A 53 -7.85 -2.92 -1.81
N LEU A 54 -6.63 -2.94 -1.34
CA LEU A 54 -6.33 -2.69 0.07
C LEU A 54 -6.75 -1.28 0.48
N HIS A 55 -6.41 -0.31 -0.34
CA HIS A 55 -6.78 1.08 -0.08
C HIS A 55 -8.31 1.24 -0.03
N ALA A 56 -9.02 0.65 -0.98
CA ALA A 56 -10.48 0.70 -1.00
C ALA A 56 -11.08 0.03 0.23
N LYS A 57 -10.51 -1.09 0.65
CA LYS A 57 -10.99 -1.82 1.82
C LYS A 57 -10.92 -0.99 3.10
N HIS A 58 -9.86 -0.20 3.25
CA HIS A 58 -9.61 0.53 4.49
C HIS A 58 -10.01 2.01 4.44
N PHE A 59 -10.10 2.61 3.27
CA PHE A 59 -10.31 4.06 3.13
C PHE A 59 -11.48 4.48 2.26
N ALA A 60 -12.17 3.55 1.62
CA ALA A 60 -13.32 3.88 0.77
C ALA A 60 -14.65 3.71 1.49
N GLY A 61 -14.63 3.89 2.77
CA GLY A 61 -15.83 3.77 3.61
C GLY A 61 -16.88 4.83 3.42
#